data_77a048b5e7a4a7b35f0ca5589d0cd6a6
#
_entry.id   77a048b5e7a4a7b35f0ca5589d0cd6a6
#
_cell.length_a   1.000
_cell.length_b   1.000
_cell.length_c   1.000
_cell.angle_alpha   90.00
_cell.angle_beta   90.00
_cell.angle_gamma   90.00
#
_symmetry.space_group_name_H-M   'P 1'
#
loop_
_entity.id
_entity.type
_entity.pdbx_description
1 polymer ?
#
loop_
_entity_poly.entity_id
_entity_poly.type
_entity_poly.pdbx_seq_one_letter_code
_entity_poly.pdbx_strand_id
1 'polypeptide(L)'
;MQNVHGILILVAAMLGFTLEDMFIKSLSVTLPVGQILMALGLGSGAVFAVLAILRGDNLFAPAAWSPRMLLRTACEAGGAVLFATALSRVDLSTVAAVFQTLPLVITLGAALFLGEQVGWRRLTAILVGFSGVLLIIRPGTDAFDPNALLVLGAVIVVALRDLITRTIDASVSSFVVSFQSFASLVLAGPLLMLFNAADYATVNTSHLTMMAGAVAFGAAGYWGVVTALRLGEASVVAPFRYSRLLFSILVGMVAFGERPDLPTMLGATLIIGSGLFTFMREHRLAKAATPAQA
;
A
#
# COMPACT_ATOMS: atom_id res chain seq x y z
N MET A 1 -12.31 -25.41 0.23
CA MET A 1 -12.33 -24.78 -1.12
C MET A 1 -12.33 -23.26 -1.04
N GLN A 2 -13.03 -22.61 -0.12
CA GLN A 2 -13.10 -21.12 0.01
C GLN A 2 -11.73 -20.46 0.22
N ASN A 3 -10.85 -21.04 1.06
CA ASN A 3 -9.51 -20.50 1.30
C ASN A 3 -8.64 -20.49 0.03
N VAL A 4 -8.72 -21.54 -0.82
CA VAL A 4 -7.96 -21.59 -2.06
C VAL A 4 -8.42 -20.52 -3.04
N HIS A 5 -9.74 -20.32 -3.19
CA HIS A 5 -10.25 -19.21 -4.01
C HIS A 5 -9.84 -17.84 -3.47
N GLY A 6 -9.90 -17.64 -2.14
CA GLY A 6 -9.40 -16.43 -1.50
C GLY A 6 -7.93 -16.16 -1.79
N ILE A 7 -7.07 -17.18 -1.70
CA ILE A 7 -5.63 -17.08 -2.02
C ILE A 7 -5.43 -16.68 -3.50
N LEU A 8 -6.10 -17.36 -4.43
CA LEU A 8 -5.94 -17.07 -5.87
C LEU A 8 -6.38 -15.65 -6.21
N ILE A 9 -7.52 -15.19 -5.66
CA ILE A 9 -7.99 -13.82 -5.85
C ILE A 9 -7.00 -12.80 -5.23
N LEU A 10 -6.45 -13.08 -4.04
CA LEU A 10 -5.48 -12.19 -3.43
C LEU A 10 -4.19 -12.10 -4.23
N VAL A 11 -3.67 -13.24 -4.71
CA VAL A 11 -2.46 -13.25 -5.55
C VAL A 11 -2.69 -12.47 -6.85
N ALA A 12 -3.86 -12.63 -7.49
CA ALA A 12 -4.23 -11.84 -8.66
C ALA A 12 -4.34 -10.34 -8.34
N ALA A 13 -4.89 -9.99 -7.17
CA ALA A 13 -4.97 -8.60 -6.69
C ALA A 13 -3.57 -7.99 -6.47
N MET A 14 -2.62 -8.78 -5.94
CA MET A 14 -1.23 -8.34 -5.76
C MET A 14 -0.53 -8.08 -7.09
N LEU A 15 -0.79 -8.91 -8.10
CA LEU A 15 -0.34 -8.65 -9.47
C LEU A 15 -0.98 -7.36 -10.00
N GLY A 16 -2.28 -7.15 -9.78
CA GLY A 16 -2.97 -5.91 -10.16
C GLY A 16 -2.28 -4.67 -9.61
N PHE A 17 -2.01 -4.63 -8.32
CA PHE A 17 -1.28 -3.51 -7.71
C PHE A 17 0.15 -3.34 -8.25
N THR A 18 0.83 -4.43 -8.57
CA THR A 18 2.16 -4.33 -9.18
C THR A 18 2.09 -3.72 -10.59
N LEU A 19 1.06 -4.06 -11.38
CA LEU A 19 0.84 -3.46 -12.69
C LEU A 19 0.43 -1.99 -12.59
N GLU A 20 -0.36 -1.61 -11.58
CA GLU A 20 -0.64 -0.20 -11.26
C GLU A 20 0.66 0.55 -11.00
N ASP A 21 1.52 0.02 -10.11
CA ASP A 21 2.83 0.61 -9.78
C ASP A 21 3.72 0.75 -11.04
N MET A 22 3.71 -0.26 -11.91
CA MET A 22 4.43 -0.24 -13.19
C MET A 22 3.94 0.91 -14.08
N PHE A 23 2.63 1.11 -14.20
CA PHE A 23 2.09 2.22 -14.99
C PHE A 23 2.44 3.57 -14.37
N ILE A 24 2.34 3.72 -13.05
CA ILE A 24 2.72 4.95 -12.36
C ILE A 24 4.20 5.27 -12.62
N LYS A 25 5.09 4.28 -12.46
CA LYS A 25 6.53 4.43 -12.72
C LYS A 25 6.81 4.78 -14.18
N SER A 26 6.16 4.11 -15.12
CA SER A 26 6.31 4.39 -16.57
C SER A 26 5.83 5.80 -16.94
N LEU A 27 4.70 6.23 -16.42
CA LEU A 27 4.16 7.57 -16.63
C LEU A 27 5.07 8.65 -16.04
N SER A 28 5.71 8.38 -14.90
CA SER A 28 6.57 9.36 -14.20
C SER A 28 7.85 9.72 -14.97
N VAL A 29 8.18 8.99 -16.02
CA VAL A 29 9.29 9.33 -16.92
C VAL A 29 9.00 10.61 -17.73
N THR A 30 7.74 10.82 -18.06
CA THR A 30 7.31 11.90 -18.98
C THR A 30 6.31 12.88 -18.37
N LEU A 31 5.59 12.46 -17.33
CA LEU A 31 4.61 13.28 -16.65
C LEU A 31 5.03 13.57 -15.20
N PRO A 32 4.77 14.77 -14.69
CA PRO A 32 4.96 15.07 -13.27
C PRO A 32 4.13 14.14 -12.38
N VAL A 33 4.71 13.67 -11.28
CA VAL A 33 4.03 12.78 -10.34
C VAL A 33 2.69 13.36 -9.85
N GLY A 34 2.63 14.66 -9.60
CA GLY A 34 1.38 15.32 -9.20
C GLY A 34 0.26 15.22 -10.25
N GLN A 35 0.61 15.30 -11.53
CA GLN A 35 -0.35 15.12 -12.62
C GLN A 35 -0.85 13.69 -12.70
N ILE A 36 0.01 12.70 -12.45
CA ILE A 36 -0.37 11.27 -12.38
C ILE A 36 -1.32 11.03 -11.20
N LEU A 37 -0.98 11.55 -10.01
CA LEU A 37 -1.83 11.43 -8.82
C LEU A 37 -3.21 12.06 -9.03
N MET A 38 -3.28 13.23 -9.68
CA MET A 38 -4.56 13.87 -10.03
C MET A 38 -5.39 12.97 -10.97
N ALA A 39 -4.78 12.38 -11.98
CA ALA A 39 -5.47 11.48 -12.92
C ALA A 39 -5.98 10.21 -12.21
N LEU A 40 -5.18 9.59 -11.34
CA LEU A 40 -5.59 8.46 -10.51
C LEU A 40 -6.71 8.85 -9.56
N GLY A 41 -6.62 10.03 -8.95
CA GLY A 41 -7.64 10.58 -8.07
C GLY A 41 -8.98 10.73 -8.78
N LEU A 42 -8.99 11.30 -9.99
CA LEU A 42 -10.18 11.45 -10.82
C LEU A 42 -10.74 10.10 -11.26
N GLY A 43 -9.88 9.23 -11.83
CA GLY A 43 -10.31 7.95 -12.39
C GLY A 43 -10.80 6.97 -11.30
N SER A 44 -9.95 6.65 -10.33
CA SER A 44 -10.32 5.71 -9.25
C SER A 44 -11.36 6.32 -8.31
N GLY A 45 -11.30 7.63 -8.05
CA GLY A 45 -12.32 8.34 -7.29
C GLY A 45 -13.70 8.25 -7.94
N ALA A 46 -13.80 8.42 -9.27
CA ALA A 46 -15.06 8.23 -10.00
C ALA A 46 -15.57 6.79 -9.90
N VAL A 47 -14.69 5.79 -10.05
CA VAL A 47 -15.07 4.37 -9.90
C VAL A 47 -15.68 4.12 -8.51
N PHE A 48 -15.02 4.54 -7.44
CA PHE A 48 -15.50 4.31 -6.07
C PHE A 48 -16.71 5.18 -5.72
N ALA A 49 -16.86 6.39 -6.30
CA ALA A 49 -18.06 7.19 -6.17
C ALA A 49 -19.27 6.48 -6.78
N VAL A 50 -19.13 5.96 -8.01
CA VAL A 50 -20.20 5.20 -8.67
C VAL A 50 -20.57 3.94 -7.86
N LEU A 51 -19.58 3.18 -7.39
CA LEU A 51 -19.84 1.99 -6.57
C LEU A 51 -20.54 2.31 -5.25
N ALA A 52 -20.18 3.40 -4.58
CA ALA A 52 -20.83 3.86 -3.37
C ALA A 52 -22.30 4.24 -3.64
N ILE A 53 -22.55 5.05 -4.70
CA ILE A 53 -23.89 5.49 -5.09
C ILE A 53 -24.78 4.29 -5.46
N LEU A 54 -24.25 3.33 -6.24
CA LEU A 54 -24.99 2.13 -6.64
C LEU A 54 -25.38 1.24 -5.44
N ARG A 55 -24.63 1.35 -4.32
CA ARG A 55 -24.97 0.66 -3.07
C ARG A 55 -25.86 1.46 -2.13
N GLY A 56 -26.21 2.68 -2.49
CA GLY A 56 -27.01 3.57 -1.65
C GLY A 56 -26.21 4.25 -0.53
N ASP A 57 -24.86 4.20 -0.59
CA ASP A 57 -24.02 4.87 0.40
C ASP A 57 -24.05 6.39 0.20
N ASN A 58 -24.13 7.14 1.30
CA ASN A 58 -24.08 8.60 1.27
C ASN A 58 -22.64 9.09 1.37
N LEU A 59 -22.07 9.61 0.26
CA LEU A 59 -20.72 10.18 0.20
C LEU A 59 -20.52 11.40 1.12
N PHE A 60 -21.60 12.08 1.46
CA PHE A 60 -21.59 13.31 2.26
C PHE A 60 -22.18 13.12 3.67
N ALA A 61 -22.30 11.86 4.14
CA ALA A 61 -22.73 11.59 5.50
C ALA A 61 -21.81 12.28 6.52
N PRO A 62 -22.33 12.89 7.61
CA PRO A 62 -21.51 13.60 8.60
C PRO A 62 -20.37 12.74 9.18
N ALA A 63 -20.61 11.44 9.39
CA ALA A 63 -19.60 10.51 9.88
C ALA A 63 -18.40 10.39 8.93
N ALA A 64 -18.63 10.47 7.61
CA ALA A 64 -17.58 10.42 6.59
C ALA A 64 -16.71 11.69 6.57
N TRP A 65 -17.16 12.81 7.16
CA TRP A 65 -16.43 14.07 7.23
C TRP A 65 -16.00 14.41 8.66
N SER A 66 -15.96 13.42 9.54
CA SER A 66 -15.45 13.59 10.91
C SER A 66 -13.97 14.00 10.91
N PRO A 67 -13.45 14.68 11.95
CA PRO A 67 -12.05 15.08 12.04
C PRO A 67 -11.08 13.88 11.91
N ARG A 68 -11.45 12.71 12.46
CA ARG A 68 -10.65 11.48 12.31
C ARG A 68 -10.59 11.00 10.87
N MET A 69 -11.70 11.09 10.16
CA MET A 69 -11.77 10.72 8.75
C MET A 69 -10.97 11.68 7.87
N LEU A 70 -11.02 12.97 8.14
CA LEU A 70 -10.21 13.98 7.45
C LEU A 70 -8.71 13.76 7.70
N LEU A 71 -8.32 13.48 8.94
CA LEU A 71 -6.93 13.16 9.28
C LEU A 71 -6.46 11.88 8.55
N ARG A 72 -7.29 10.83 8.52
CA ARG A 72 -7.02 9.61 7.75
C ARG A 72 -6.82 9.92 6.27
N THR A 73 -7.69 10.74 5.70
CA THR A 73 -7.63 11.15 4.30
C THR A 73 -6.39 11.99 3.99
N ALA A 74 -5.97 12.86 4.91
CA ALA A 74 -4.71 13.61 4.78
C ALA A 74 -3.48 12.67 4.82
N CYS A 75 -3.48 11.67 5.70
CA CYS A 75 -2.44 10.64 5.73
C CYS A 75 -2.44 9.81 4.42
N GLU A 76 -3.61 9.50 3.85
CA GLU A 76 -3.69 8.83 2.54
C GLU A 76 -3.00 9.66 1.46
N ALA A 77 -3.37 10.92 1.34
CA ALA A 77 -2.78 11.84 0.37
C ALA A 77 -1.27 11.97 0.54
N GLY A 78 -0.79 12.18 1.77
CA GLY A 78 0.63 12.27 2.08
C GLY A 78 1.39 10.98 1.78
N GLY A 79 0.82 9.83 2.14
CA GLY A 79 1.38 8.51 1.84
C GLY A 79 1.48 8.25 0.34
N ALA A 80 0.43 8.59 -0.42
CA ALA A 80 0.41 8.43 -1.87
C ALA A 80 1.43 9.36 -2.58
N VAL A 81 1.56 10.60 -2.13
CA VAL A 81 2.58 11.55 -2.65
C VAL A 81 3.99 10.99 -2.43
N LEU A 82 4.31 10.54 -1.22
CA LEU A 82 5.61 9.97 -0.89
C LEU A 82 5.87 8.70 -1.68
N PHE A 83 4.89 7.79 -1.77
CA PHE A 83 5.02 6.53 -2.47
C PHE A 83 5.19 6.71 -3.98
N ALA A 84 4.36 7.52 -4.63
CA ALA A 84 4.44 7.77 -6.06
C ALA A 84 5.73 8.53 -6.42
N THR A 85 6.18 9.47 -5.56
CA THR A 85 7.47 10.14 -5.74
C THR A 85 8.64 9.16 -5.58
N ALA A 86 8.55 8.21 -4.65
CA ALA A 86 9.55 7.16 -4.52
C ALA A 86 9.58 6.26 -5.76
N LEU A 87 8.42 5.82 -6.27
CA LEU A 87 8.34 5.00 -7.49
C LEU A 87 8.98 5.68 -8.71
N SER A 88 8.89 7.01 -8.79
CA SER A 88 9.50 7.77 -9.90
C SER A 88 11.03 7.87 -9.83
N ARG A 89 11.65 7.56 -8.68
CA ARG A 89 13.08 7.80 -8.41
C ARG A 89 13.86 6.57 -7.99
N VAL A 90 13.17 5.56 -7.48
CA VAL A 90 13.76 4.35 -6.90
C VAL A 90 13.27 3.12 -7.68
N ASP A 91 14.04 2.05 -7.68
CA ASP A 91 13.65 0.79 -8.30
C ASP A 91 12.34 0.25 -7.72
N LEU A 92 11.48 -0.28 -8.59
CA LEU A 92 10.18 -0.86 -8.22
C LEU A 92 10.35 -1.99 -7.20
N SER A 93 11.36 -2.83 -7.40
CA SER A 93 11.72 -3.92 -6.49
C SER A 93 12.11 -3.42 -5.10
N THR A 94 12.89 -2.34 -5.01
CA THR A 94 13.30 -1.70 -3.75
C THR A 94 12.10 -1.06 -3.03
N VAL A 95 11.27 -0.30 -3.77
CA VAL A 95 10.05 0.31 -3.21
C VAL A 95 9.13 -0.77 -2.65
N ALA A 96 8.87 -1.83 -3.44
CA ALA A 96 8.00 -2.92 -3.01
C ALA A 96 8.56 -3.65 -1.77
N ALA A 97 9.88 -3.92 -1.72
CA ALA A 97 10.51 -4.61 -0.59
C ALA A 97 10.38 -3.81 0.71
N VAL A 98 10.72 -2.52 0.68
CA VAL A 98 10.62 -1.65 1.86
C VAL A 98 9.17 -1.48 2.30
N PHE A 99 8.23 -1.34 1.35
CA PHE A 99 6.81 -1.18 1.65
C PHE A 99 6.18 -2.41 2.33
N GLN A 100 6.77 -3.61 2.14
CA GLN A 100 6.32 -4.82 2.84
C GLN A 100 6.61 -4.81 4.35
N THR A 101 7.33 -3.82 4.86
CA THR A 101 7.48 -3.60 6.31
C THR A 101 6.24 -2.97 6.96
N LEU A 102 5.29 -2.50 6.16
CA LEU A 102 4.08 -1.85 6.64
C LEU A 102 3.37 -2.59 7.80
N PRO A 103 3.17 -3.92 7.76
CA PRO A 103 2.55 -4.64 8.88
C PRO A 103 3.38 -4.57 10.18
N LEU A 104 4.72 -4.53 10.07
CA LEU A 104 5.61 -4.41 11.22
C LEU A 104 5.49 -3.01 11.86
N VAL A 105 5.43 -1.97 11.03
CA VAL A 105 5.26 -0.58 11.49
C VAL A 105 3.87 -0.37 12.10
N ILE A 106 2.81 -0.94 11.51
CA ILE A 106 1.46 -0.92 12.09
C ILE A 106 1.46 -1.59 13.47
N THR A 107 2.14 -2.74 13.60
CA THR A 107 2.27 -3.46 14.88
C THR A 107 2.95 -2.61 15.95
N LEU A 108 4.07 -1.97 15.59
CA LEU A 108 4.80 -1.08 16.48
C LEU A 108 3.94 0.14 16.87
N GLY A 109 3.27 0.74 15.89
CA GLY A 109 2.35 1.87 16.12
C GLY A 109 1.17 1.49 17.01
N ALA A 110 0.59 0.30 16.83
CA ALA A 110 -0.49 -0.18 17.69
C ALA A 110 -0.03 -0.36 19.16
N ALA A 111 1.20 -0.83 19.37
CA ALA A 111 1.77 -0.90 20.70
C ALA A 111 1.96 0.49 21.33
N LEU A 112 2.48 1.46 20.56
CA LEU A 112 2.80 2.79 21.06
C LEU A 112 1.57 3.67 21.28
N PHE A 113 0.58 3.60 20.38
CA PHE A 113 -0.56 4.53 20.36
C PHE A 113 -1.88 3.90 20.84
N LEU A 114 -2.05 2.59 20.68
CA LEU A 114 -3.27 1.88 21.09
C LEU A 114 -3.09 1.03 22.34
N GLY A 115 -1.87 0.99 22.93
CA GLY A 115 -1.59 0.24 24.14
C GLY A 115 -1.61 -1.29 23.95
N GLU A 116 -1.49 -1.79 22.71
CA GLU A 116 -1.43 -3.22 22.44
C GLU A 116 -0.14 -3.82 23.02
N GLN A 117 -0.24 -4.93 23.74
CA GLN A 117 0.94 -5.60 24.29
C GLN A 117 1.71 -6.35 23.21
N VAL A 118 2.95 -5.92 22.97
CA VAL A 118 3.86 -6.59 22.03
C VAL A 118 4.85 -7.43 22.81
N GLY A 119 4.68 -8.77 22.76
CA GLY A 119 5.61 -9.69 23.39
C GLY A 119 6.99 -9.67 22.72
N TRP A 120 8.03 -10.07 23.47
CA TRP A 120 9.44 -10.01 23.05
C TRP A 120 9.71 -10.69 21.68
N ARG A 121 9.03 -11.79 21.35
CA ARG A 121 9.18 -12.49 20.05
C ARG A 121 8.66 -11.66 18.88
N ARG A 122 7.63 -10.84 19.10
CA ARG A 122 7.10 -9.94 18.08
C ARG A 122 8.04 -8.75 17.90
N LEU A 123 8.63 -8.27 18.99
CA LEU A 123 9.64 -7.22 18.95
C LEU A 123 10.90 -7.69 18.19
N THR A 124 11.37 -8.92 18.43
CA THR A 124 12.52 -9.46 17.68
C THR A 124 12.21 -9.60 16.18
N ALA A 125 11.00 -10.03 15.81
CA ALA A 125 10.60 -10.08 14.39
C ALA A 125 10.60 -8.67 13.75
N ILE A 126 10.12 -7.66 14.45
CA ILE A 126 10.16 -6.27 14.00
C ILE A 126 11.61 -5.83 13.78
N LEU A 127 12.52 -6.09 14.72
CA LEU A 127 13.94 -5.74 14.60
C LEU A 127 14.60 -6.45 13.42
N VAL A 128 14.31 -7.73 13.19
CA VAL A 128 14.80 -8.49 12.01
C VAL A 128 14.26 -7.88 10.71
N GLY A 129 12.98 -7.52 10.66
CA GLY A 129 12.42 -6.85 9.48
C GLY A 129 13.08 -5.49 9.21
N PHE A 130 13.31 -4.68 10.24
CA PHE A 130 14.03 -3.41 10.10
C PHE A 130 15.50 -3.59 9.70
N SER A 131 16.19 -4.63 10.17
CA SER A 131 17.55 -4.92 9.69
C SER A 131 17.55 -5.26 8.18
N GLY A 132 16.48 -5.92 7.69
CA GLY A 132 16.27 -6.10 6.26
C GLY A 132 16.13 -4.78 5.49
N VAL A 133 15.42 -3.79 6.06
CA VAL A 133 15.33 -2.44 5.47
C VAL A 133 16.70 -1.77 5.40
N LEU A 134 17.49 -1.86 6.47
CA LEU A 134 18.84 -1.29 6.50
C LEU A 134 19.76 -1.93 5.46
N LEU A 135 19.62 -3.23 5.20
CA LEU A 135 20.35 -3.91 4.12
C LEU A 135 19.95 -3.43 2.72
N ILE A 136 18.68 -3.05 2.51
CA ILE A 136 18.20 -2.52 1.25
C ILE A 136 18.65 -1.07 1.05
N ILE A 137 18.44 -0.22 2.06
CA ILE A 137 18.68 1.23 1.96
C ILE A 137 20.16 1.57 2.10
N ARG A 138 20.94 0.81 2.90
CA ARG A 138 22.39 0.96 3.12
C ARG A 138 22.82 2.37 3.55
N PRO A 139 22.23 2.95 4.59
CA PRO A 139 22.57 4.30 5.00
C PRO A 139 24.05 4.38 5.39
N GLY A 140 24.72 5.44 4.93
CA GLY A 140 26.15 5.68 5.22
C GLY A 140 27.13 4.95 4.30
N THR A 141 26.67 4.33 3.22
CA THR A 141 27.52 3.74 2.17
C THR A 141 27.40 4.53 0.86
N ASP A 142 28.33 4.32 -0.08
CA ASP A 142 28.26 4.95 -1.41
C ASP A 142 27.04 4.48 -2.24
N ALA A 143 26.43 3.38 -1.87
CA ALA A 143 25.22 2.83 -2.51
C ALA A 143 23.91 3.39 -1.91
N PHE A 144 23.99 4.32 -0.97
CA PHE A 144 22.81 4.93 -0.35
C PHE A 144 22.10 5.88 -1.31
N ASP A 145 20.85 5.58 -1.65
CA ASP A 145 19.95 6.51 -2.34
C ASP A 145 19.04 7.21 -1.32
N PRO A 146 19.18 8.53 -1.10
CA PRO A 146 18.31 9.29 -0.20
C PRO A 146 16.81 9.20 -0.58
N ASN A 147 16.49 8.97 -1.86
CA ASN A 147 15.11 8.82 -2.30
C ASN A 147 14.42 7.57 -1.70
N ALA A 148 15.19 6.56 -1.27
CA ALA A 148 14.66 5.41 -0.55
C ALA A 148 14.01 5.80 0.80
N LEU A 149 14.40 6.93 1.40
CA LEU A 149 13.75 7.47 2.60
C LEU A 149 12.31 7.91 2.35
N LEU A 150 11.97 8.26 1.11
CA LEU A 150 10.57 8.55 0.72
C LEU A 150 9.67 7.33 0.94
N VAL A 151 10.19 6.13 0.65
CA VAL A 151 9.45 4.88 0.88
C VAL A 151 9.20 4.67 2.37
N LEU A 152 10.22 4.90 3.22
CA LEU A 152 10.05 4.82 4.68
C LEU A 152 9.03 5.83 5.19
N GLY A 153 9.09 7.06 4.70
CA GLY A 153 8.08 8.09 4.98
C GLY A 153 6.68 7.62 4.58
N ALA A 154 6.53 7.06 3.38
CA ALA A 154 5.27 6.50 2.92
C ALA A 154 4.76 5.39 3.85
N VAL A 155 5.62 4.44 4.24
CA VAL A 155 5.27 3.34 5.16
C VAL A 155 4.78 3.89 6.51
N ILE A 156 5.45 4.89 7.09
CA ILE A 156 5.06 5.49 8.37
C ILE A 156 3.70 6.17 8.25
N VAL A 157 3.51 6.99 7.21
CA VAL A 157 2.25 7.76 7.01
C VAL A 157 1.09 6.81 6.71
N VAL A 158 1.31 5.77 5.89
CA VAL A 158 0.30 4.75 5.61
C VAL A 158 0.00 3.89 6.84
N ALA A 159 1.00 3.57 7.67
CA ALA A 159 0.76 2.90 8.94
C ALA A 159 -0.12 3.75 9.87
N LEU A 160 0.16 5.04 9.97
CA LEU A 160 -0.67 5.98 10.74
C LEU A 160 -2.10 6.03 10.21
N ARG A 161 -2.27 6.12 8.87
CA ARG A 161 -3.58 6.02 8.21
C ARG A 161 -4.33 4.75 8.64
N ASP A 162 -3.66 3.59 8.61
CA ASP A 162 -4.28 2.30 8.95
C ASP A 162 -4.67 2.23 10.44
N LEU A 163 -3.84 2.78 11.34
CA LEU A 163 -4.17 2.89 12.75
C LEU A 163 -5.39 3.79 12.99
N ILE A 164 -5.46 4.95 12.31
CA ILE A 164 -6.62 5.84 12.38
C ILE A 164 -7.86 5.15 11.83
N THR A 165 -7.73 4.38 10.73
CA THR A 165 -8.84 3.65 10.12
C THR A 165 -9.52 2.68 11.10
N ARG A 166 -8.76 2.09 12.04
CA ARG A 166 -9.33 1.23 13.11
C ARG A 166 -10.23 1.99 14.10
N THR A 167 -10.14 3.31 14.14
CA THR A 167 -10.92 4.17 15.06
C THR A 167 -12.09 4.88 14.38
N ILE A 168 -12.29 4.66 13.09
CA ILE A 168 -13.38 5.25 12.30
C ILE A 168 -14.68 4.51 12.59
N ASP A 169 -15.78 5.26 12.58
CA ASP A 169 -17.12 4.72 12.76
C ASP A 169 -17.45 3.65 11.71
N ALA A 170 -17.92 2.49 12.16
CA ALA A 170 -18.25 1.36 11.30
C ALA A 170 -19.43 1.64 10.33
N SER A 171 -20.20 2.71 10.56
CA SER A 171 -21.25 3.16 9.64
C SER A 171 -20.73 3.72 8.34
N VAL A 172 -19.43 4.14 8.29
CA VAL A 172 -18.80 4.64 7.06
C VAL A 172 -18.39 3.45 6.20
N SER A 173 -19.03 3.29 5.04
CA SER A 173 -18.74 2.17 4.15
C SER A 173 -17.32 2.25 3.57
N SER A 174 -16.74 1.08 3.24
CA SER A 174 -15.41 0.99 2.61
C SER A 174 -15.35 1.72 1.27
N PHE A 175 -16.48 1.84 0.54
CA PHE A 175 -16.52 2.57 -0.73
C PHE A 175 -16.43 4.07 -0.53
N VAL A 176 -17.08 4.61 0.52
CA VAL A 176 -16.97 6.03 0.89
C VAL A 176 -15.54 6.36 1.32
N VAL A 177 -14.93 5.49 2.14
CA VAL A 177 -13.51 5.61 2.54
C VAL A 177 -12.59 5.62 1.33
N SER A 178 -12.80 4.71 0.36
CA SER A 178 -11.98 4.64 -0.86
C SER A 178 -12.20 5.84 -1.77
N PHE A 179 -13.45 6.28 -1.94
CA PHE A 179 -13.74 7.51 -2.67
C PHE A 179 -12.98 8.70 -2.11
N GLN A 180 -13.03 8.95 -0.80
CA GLN A 180 -12.32 10.06 -0.17
C GLN A 180 -10.80 9.92 -0.30
N SER A 181 -10.26 8.69 -0.22
CA SER A 181 -8.86 8.40 -0.44
C SER A 181 -8.39 8.92 -1.81
N PHE A 182 -9.05 8.49 -2.87
CA PHE A 182 -8.70 8.89 -4.21
C PHE A 182 -9.07 10.36 -4.51
N ALA A 183 -10.21 10.84 -4.02
CA ALA A 183 -10.59 12.26 -4.15
C ALA A 183 -9.54 13.20 -3.55
N SER A 184 -8.85 12.81 -2.47
CA SER A 184 -7.77 13.61 -1.88
C SER A 184 -6.58 13.80 -2.83
N LEU A 185 -6.33 12.84 -3.73
CA LEU A 185 -5.23 12.93 -4.69
C LEU A 185 -5.48 14.00 -5.75
N VAL A 186 -6.75 14.34 -6.03
CA VAL A 186 -7.12 15.43 -6.94
C VAL A 186 -6.61 16.77 -6.41
N LEU A 187 -6.51 16.93 -5.08
CA LEU A 187 -5.96 18.11 -4.43
C LEU A 187 -4.45 17.97 -4.19
N ALA A 188 -4.00 16.79 -3.75
CA ALA A 188 -2.60 16.55 -3.43
C ALA A 188 -1.69 16.63 -4.67
N GLY A 189 -2.18 16.19 -5.83
CA GLY A 189 -1.43 16.25 -7.09
C GLY A 189 -1.03 17.67 -7.49
N PRO A 190 -1.98 18.60 -7.69
CA PRO A 190 -1.68 20.01 -7.99
C PRO A 190 -0.84 20.70 -6.91
N LEU A 191 -1.10 20.41 -5.62
CA LEU A 191 -0.27 20.95 -4.53
C LEU A 191 1.18 20.48 -4.66
N LEU A 192 1.42 19.20 -4.95
CA LEU A 192 2.78 18.69 -5.18
C LEU A 192 3.46 19.38 -6.36
N MET A 193 2.72 19.63 -7.45
CA MET A 193 3.24 20.35 -8.62
C MET A 193 3.61 21.79 -8.26
N LEU A 194 2.76 22.48 -7.50
CA LEU A 194 3.03 23.83 -7.05
C LEU A 194 4.31 23.92 -6.19
N PHE A 195 4.48 22.99 -5.24
CA PHE A 195 5.68 22.95 -4.39
C PHE A 195 6.96 22.64 -5.16
N ASN A 196 6.87 21.84 -6.24
CA ASN A 196 8.02 21.49 -7.08
C ASN A 196 8.22 22.46 -8.25
N ALA A 197 7.40 23.52 -8.37
CA ALA A 197 7.37 24.42 -9.52
C ALA A 197 7.32 23.66 -10.86
N ALA A 198 6.51 22.56 -10.91
CA ALA A 198 6.40 21.71 -12.07
C ALA A 198 5.19 22.13 -12.92
N ASP A 199 5.42 22.31 -14.22
CA ASP A 199 4.36 22.60 -15.19
C ASP A 199 3.62 21.33 -15.61
N TYR A 200 2.36 21.48 -16.04
CA TYR A 200 1.60 20.38 -16.62
C TYR A 200 2.21 19.94 -17.94
N ALA A 201 2.53 18.66 -18.04
CA ALA A 201 2.98 18.07 -19.30
C ALA A 201 1.79 17.70 -20.19
N THR A 202 2.01 17.75 -21.51
CA THR A 202 0.99 17.37 -22.49
C THR A 202 0.70 15.87 -22.42
N VAL A 203 -0.59 15.54 -22.34
CA VAL A 203 -1.06 14.15 -22.28
C VAL A 203 -1.34 13.66 -23.69
N ASN A 204 -0.74 12.56 -24.09
CA ASN A 204 -0.98 11.88 -25.36
C ASN A 204 -1.82 10.59 -25.16
N THR A 205 -2.18 9.93 -26.26
CA THR A 205 -3.00 8.70 -26.23
C THR A 205 -2.34 7.58 -25.42
N SER A 206 -1.00 7.42 -25.50
CA SER A 206 -0.28 6.41 -24.72
C SER A 206 -0.38 6.69 -23.21
N HIS A 207 -0.26 7.96 -22.80
CA HIS A 207 -0.47 8.35 -21.42
C HIS A 207 -1.89 8.02 -20.93
N LEU A 208 -2.92 8.30 -21.74
CA LEU A 208 -4.31 7.98 -21.39
C LEU A 208 -4.52 6.47 -21.22
N THR A 209 -3.95 5.64 -22.10
CA THR A 209 -4.06 4.18 -21.99
C THR A 209 -3.35 3.65 -20.75
N MET A 210 -2.16 4.19 -20.41
CA MET A 210 -1.45 3.82 -19.18
C MET A 210 -2.19 4.27 -17.92
N MET A 211 -2.78 5.48 -17.92
CA MET A 211 -3.61 5.97 -16.82
C MET A 211 -4.86 5.11 -16.63
N ALA A 212 -5.54 4.75 -17.73
CA ALA A 212 -6.68 3.85 -17.68
C ALA A 212 -6.28 2.46 -17.14
N GLY A 213 -5.12 1.95 -17.55
CA GLY A 213 -4.53 0.72 -17.01
C GLY A 213 -4.29 0.82 -15.51
N ALA A 214 -3.63 1.89 -15.05
CA ALA A 214 -3.37 2.11 -13.62
C ALA A 214 -4.68 2.14 -12.81
N VAL A 215 -5.70 2.89 -13.26
CA VAL A 215 -7.02 2.94 -12.61
C VAL A 215 -7.69 1.55 -12.58
N ALA A 216 -7.68 0.83 -13.70
CA ALA A 216 -8.33 -0.47 -13.82
C ALA A 216 -7.67 -1.52 -12.91
N PHE A 217 -6.33 -1.62 -12.94
CA PHE A 217 -5.59 -2.58 -12.12
C PHE A 217 -5.60 -2.22 -10.64
N GLY A 218 -5.55 -0.94 -10.29
CA GLY A 218 -5.70 -0.47 -8.91
C GLY A 218 -7.08 -0.78 -8.34
N ALA A 219 -8.15 -0.46 -9.08
CA ALA A 219 -9.52 -0.77 -8.65
C ALA A 219 -9.76 -2.29 -8.56
N ALA A 220 -9.29 -3.07 -9.53
CA ALA A 220 -9.38 -4.54 -9.51
C ALA A 220 -8.59 -5.13 -8.35
N GLY A 221 -7.38 -4.63 -8.08
CA GLY A 221 -6.55 -5.01 -6.95
C GLY A 221 -7.26 -4.76 -5.62
N TYR A 222 -7.83 -3.57 -5.44
CA TYR A 222 -8.59 -3.24 -4.24
C TYR A 222 -9.80 -4.16 -4.05
N TRP A 223 -10.64 -4.33 -5.09
CA TRP A 223 -11.79 -5.23 -5.05
C TRP A 223 -11.35 -6.67 -4.75
N GLY A 224 -10.27 -7.14 -5.37
CA GLY A 224 -9.73 -8.48 -5.17
C GLY A 224 -9.28 -8.71 -3.72
N VAL A 225 -8.59 -7.75 -3.09
CA VAL A 225 -8.19 -7.84 -1.67
C VAL A 225 -9.41 -7.95 -0.76
N VAL A 226 -10.41 -7.07 -0.94
CA VAL A 226 -11.63 -7.09 -0.12
C VAL A 226 -12.38 -8.42 -0.30
N THR A 227 -12.51 -8.90 -1.53
CA THR A 227 -13.19 -10.15 -1.85
C THR A 227 -12.44 -11.36 -1.28
N ALA A 228 -11.14 -11.43 -1.44
CA ALA A 228 -10.30 -12.52 -0.94
C ALA A 228 -10.41 -12.69 0.58
N LEU A 229 -10.38 -11.56 1.32
CA LEU A 229 -10.47 -11.56 2.78
C LEU A 229 -11.88 -11.86 3.30
N ARG A 230 -12.92 -11.71 2.47
CA ARG A 230 -14.29 -12.11 2.80
C ARG A 230 -14.57 -13.57 2.50
N LEU A 231 -13.92 -14.14 1.48
CA LEU A 231 -14.12 -15.53 1.06
C LEU A 231 -13.34 -16.52 1.93
N GLY A 232 -12.12 -16.18 2.31
CA GLY A 232 -11.22 -17.06 3.05
C GLY A 232 -10.95 -16.56 4.46
N GLU A 233 -10.47 -17.46 5.30
CA GLU A 233 -9.95 -17.07 6.61
C GLU A 233 -8.77 -16.12 6.43
N ALA A 234 -8.89 -14.89 6.97
CA ALA A 234 -7.85 -13.86 6.85
C ALA A 234 -6.47 -14.39 7.28
N SER A 235 -6.45 -15.25 8.27
CA SER A 235 -5.25 -15.94 8.79
C SER A 235 -4.61 -16.94 7.82
N VAL A 236 -5.30 -17.38 6.79
CA VAL A 236 -4.77 -18.28 5.76
C VAL A 236 -4.42 -17.49 4.51
N VAL A 237 -5.21 -16.47 4.19
CA VAL A 237 -5.14 -15.72 2.94
C VAL A 237 -4.10 -14.58 3.02
N ALA A 238 -4.06 -13.83 4.14
CA ALA A 238 -3.23 -12.61 4.23
C ALA A 238 -1.71 -12.78 3.98
N PRO A 239 -1.04 -13.91 4.30
CA PRO A 239 0.37 -14.11 3.96
C PRO A 239 0.68 -13.98 2.47
N PHE A 240 -0.29 -14.30 1.62
CA PHE A 240 -0.11 -14.22 0.17
C PHE A 240 -0.01 -12.78 -0.36
N ARG A 241 -0.24 -11.75 0.47
CA ARG A 241 0.10 -10.35 0.14
C ARG A 241 1.59 -10.16 -0.18
N TYR A 242 2.46 -10.97 0.40
CA TYR A 242 3.90 -10.92 0.10
C TYR A 242 4.23 -11.31 -1.35
N SER A 243 3.30 -11.95 -2.09
CA SER A 243 3.47 -12.21 -3.53
C SER A 243 3.64 -10.92 -4.36
N ARG A 244 3.14 -9.76 -3.87
CA ARG A 244 3.38 -8.46 -4.51
C ARG A 244 4.87 -8.18 -4.71
N LEU A 245 5.71 -8.53 -3.72
CA LEU A 245 7.16 -8.34 -3.86
C LEU A 245 7.75 -9.19 -4.98
N LEU A 246 7.31 -10.46 -5.11
CA LEU A 246 7.77 -11.32 -6.20
C LEU A 246 7.37 -10.76 -7.56
N PHE A 247 6.13 -10.30 -7.70
CA PHE A 247 5.67 -9.66 -8.93
C PHE A 247 6.42 -8.34 -9.20
N SER A 248 6.68 -7.53 -8.18
CA SER A 248 7.42 -6.27 -8.35
C SER A 248 8.86 -6.50 -8.77
N ILE A 249 9.53 -7.52 -8.26
CA ILE A 249 10.86 -7.91 -8.73
C ILE A 249 10.80 -8.35 -10.20
N LEU A 250 9.85 -9.23 -10.56
CA LEU A 250 9.71 -9.71 -11.93
C LEU A 250 9.39 -8.58 -12.91
N VAL A 251 8.44 -7.72 -12.56
CA VAL A 251 8.06 -6.57 -13.39
C VAL A 251 9.20 -5.56 -13.46
N GLY A 252 9.89 -5.29 -12.35
CA GLY A 252 11.08 -4.44 -12.31
C GLY A 252 12.16 -4.91 -13.26
N MET A 253 12.45 -6.21 -13.26
CA MET A 253 13.43 -6.81 -14.17
C MET A 253 12.99 -6.74 -15.63
N VAL A 254 11.73 -7.06 -15.94
CA VAL A 254 11.24 -7.19 -17.31
C VAL A 254 10.93 -5.82 -17.93
N ALA A 255 10.24 -4.94 -17.20
CA ALA A 255 9.77 -3.66 -17.74
C ALA A 255 10.82 -2.53 -17.60
N PHE A 256 11.66 -2.58 -16.58
CA PHE A 256 12.61 -1.50 -16.27
C PHE A 256 14.07 -1.93 -16.32
N GLY A 257 14.36 -3.22 -16.56
CA GLY A 257 15.73 -3.75 -16.59
C GLY A 257 16.42 -3.71 -15.21
N GLU A 258 15.65 -3.64 -14.13
CA GLU A 258 16.17 -3.63 -12.76
C GLU A 258 16.94 -4.93 -12.48
N ARG A 259 18.02 -4.82 -11.71
CA ARG A 259 18.83 -5.98 -11.29
C ARG A 259 19.02 -5.91 -9.77
N PRO A 260 18.05 -6.41 -8.98
CA PRO A 260 18.19 -6.42 -7.53
C PRO A 260 19.46 -7.17 -7.14
N ASP A 261 20.32 -6.48 -6.38
CA ASP A 261 21.57 -7.05 -5.91
C ASP A 261 21.35 -7.98 -4.69
N LEU A 262 22.42 -8.67 -4.29
CA LEU A 262 22.37 -9.63 -3.21
C LEU A 262 21.87 -9.01 -1.87
N PRO A 263 22.35 -7.84 -1.42
CA PRO A 263 21.82 -7.20 -0.21
C PRO A 263 20.33 -6.87 -0.29
N THR A 264 19.82 -6.43 -1.44
CA THR A 264 18.39 -6.18 -1.66
C THR A 264 17.59 -7.48 -1.54
N MET A 265 18.07 -8.58 -2.13
CA MET A 265 17.41 -9.89 -2.03
C MET A 265 17.43 -10.45 -0.61
N LEU A 266 18.55 -10.32 0.12
CA LEU A 266 18.66 -10.73 1.52
C LEU A 266 17.73 -9.88 2.40
N GLY A 267 17.74 -8.57 2.23
CA GLY A 267 16.85 -7.67 2.96
C GLY A 267 15.37 -7.99 2.74
N ALA A 268 14.96 -8.22 1.49
CA ALA A 268 13.62 -8.64 1.14
C ALA A 268 13.23 -9.98 1.81
N THR A 269 14.14 -10.94 1.84
CA THR A 269 13.94 -12.24 2.50
C THR A 269 13.73 -12.07 4.01
N LEU A 270 14.52 -11.20 4.67
CA LEU A 270 14.36 -10.91 6.10
C LEU A 270 13.00 -10.23 6.39
N ILE A 271 12.58 -9.29 5.55
CA ILE A 271 11.30 -8.60 5.70
C ILE A 271 10.14 -9.59 5.56
N ILE A 272 10.14 -10.40 4.51
CA ILE A 272 9.09 -11.42 4.30
C ILE A 272 9.10 -12.43 5.45
N GLY A 273 10.27 -12.98 5.79
CA GLY A 273 10.42 -13.98 6.85
C GLY A 273 9.93 -13.48 8.20
N SER A 274 10.28 -12.25 8.59
CA SER A 274 9.84 -11.64 9.85
C SER A 274 8.33 -11.36 9.86
N GLY A 275 7.78 -10.90 8.74
CA GLY A 275 6.36 -10.64 8.58
C GLY A 275 5.53 -11.94 8.63
N LEU A 276 5.95 -12.98 7.92
CA LEU A 276 5.30 -14.30 7.95
C LEU A 276 5.38 -14.93 9.35
N PHE A 277 6.53 -14.84 10.03
CA PHE A 277 6.68 -15.33 11.40
C PHE A 277 5.70 -14.64 12.35
N THR A 278 5.62 -13.32 12.31
CA THR A 278 4.69 -12.53 13.13
C THR A 278 3.26 -12.97 12.88
N PHE A 279 2.87 -13.07 11.61
CA PHE A 279 1.54 -13.46 11.19
C PHE A 279 1.16 -14.89 11.66
N MET A 280 2.01 -15.89 11.39
CA MET A 280 1.76 -17.28 11.78
C MET A 280 1.63 -17.44 13.29
N ARG A 281 2.40 -16.68 14.05
CA ARG A 281 2.36 -16.68 15.51
C ARG A 281 1.06 -16.10 16.05
N GLU A 282 0.63 -14.94 15.53
CA GLU A 282 -0.65 -14.32 15.91
C GLU A 282 -1.82 -15.26 15.65
N HIS A 283 -1.82 -15.92 14.51
CA HIS A 283 -2.83 -16.92 14.18
C HIS A 283 -2.85 -18.09 15.18
N ARG A 284 -1.68 -18.61 15.57
CA ARG A 284 -1.61 -19.68 16.58
C ARG A 284 -2.12 -19.23 17.95
N LEU A 285 -1.80 -18.01 18.36
CA LEU A 285 -2.27 -17.46 19.64
C LEU A 285 -3.78 -17.21 19.63
N ALA A 286 -4.33 -16.69 18.54
CA ALA A 286 -5.76 -16.48 18.38
C ALA A 286 -6.53 -17.80 18.44
N LYS A 287 -6.04 -18.87 17.78
CA LYS A 287 -6.65 -20.21 17.88
C LYS A 287 -6.58 -20.80 19.30
N ALA A 288 -5.47 -20.57 20.00
CA ALA A 288 -5.33 -21.08 21.38
C ALA A 288 -6.20 -20.31 22.40
N ALA A 289 -6.56 -19.07 22.11
CA ALA A 289 -7.42 -18.25 22.96
C ALA A 289 -8.94 -18.51 22.74
N THR A 290 -9.33 -19.18 21.66
CA THR A 290 -10.72 -19.59 21.42
C THR A 290 -10.96 -20.93 22.18
N PRO A 291 -11.76 -20.95 23.28
CA PRO A 291 -12.07 -22.20 23.96
C PRO A 291 -12.78 -23.14 22.98
N ALA A 292 -12.41 -24.42 22.98
CA ALA A 292 -13.18 -25.46 22.30
C ALA A 292 -14.62 -25.40 22.85
N GLN A 293 -15.52 -24.90 22.04
CA GLN A 293 -16.96 -25.07 22.31
C GLN A 293 -17.23 -26.58 22.16
N ALA A 294 -17.24 -27.26 23.30
CA ALA A 294 -17.70 -28.65 23.44
C ALA A 294 -19.21 -28.70 23.37
#